data_19b05537297cf154f3d266452ca61503
#
_entry.id   19b05537297cf154f3d266452ca61503
#
_cell.length_a   1.000
_cell.length_b   1.000
_cell.length_c   1.000
_cell.angle_alpha   90.00
_cell.angle_beta   90.00
_cell.angle_gamma   90.00
#
_symmetry.space_group_name_H-M   'P 1'
#
loop_
_entity.id
_entity.type
_entity.pdbx_description
1 polymer ?
#
loop_
_entity_poly.entity_id
_entity_poly.type
_entity_poly.pdbx_seq_one_letter_code
_entity_poly.pdbx_strand_id
1 'polypeptide(L)'
;QSNQAVTAEVLQEKETAIESFPWKILAFGLAFLWCATMLMWFINNNNKAAAVTKNENKFIQDRKNALREATRNAEKAFRSGDPGIVQTALLKWGTAVWIDDPPQGLEQIGERMPELKNGINDLNSVLYGNNQTKESSLENLFNDFLKVSLLDKKFNNNKGQSQLEPLYPEQI
;
A
#
# COMPACT_ATOMS: atom_id res chain seq x y z
N GLN A 1 32.06 61.75 62.28
CA GLN A 1 32.67 60.62 61.51
C GLN A 1 31.82 59.33 61.54
N SER A 2 30.54 59.32 62.01
CA SER A 2 29.75 58.06 62.16
C SER A 2 28.59 57.90 61.21
N ASN A 3 28.36 58.79 60.25
CA ASN A 3 27.20 58.72 59.37
C ASN A 3 27.48 58.15 57.95
N GLN A 4 28.72 57.85 57.58
CA GLN A 4 29.04 57.31 56.25
C GLN A 4 29.08 55.77 56.21
N ALA A 5 29.25 55.08 57.33
CA ALA A 5 29.27 53.61 57.38
C ALA A 5 27.90 52.95 57.28
N VAL A 6 26.85 53.62 57.80
CA VAL A 6 25.47 53.10 57.80
C VAL A 6 24.82 53.14 56.40
N THR A 7 25.23 54.09 55.56
CA THR A 7 24.65 54.22 54.23
C THR A 7 25.20 53.20 53.20
N ALA A 8 26.40 52.74 53.41
CA ALA A 8 27.03 51.75 52.52
C ALA A 8 26.48 50.32 52.75
N GLU A 9 26.15 49.98 53.97
CA GLU A 9 25.62 48.63 54.34
C GLU A 9 24.18 48.44 53.90
N VAL A 10 23.34 49.51 53.92
CA VAL A 10 21.94 49.48 53.47
C VAL A 10 21.86 49.41 51.94
N LEU A 11 22.83 49.91 51.22
CA LEU A 11 22.84 49.85 49.76
C LEU A 11 23.30 48.48 49.25
N GLN A 12 24.12 47.76 49.98
CA GLN A 12 24.63 46.43 49.58
C GLN A 12 23.59 45.33 49.84
N GLU A 13 22.72 45.45 50.82
CA GLU A 13 21.65 44.49 51.11
C GLU A 13 20.51 44.57 50.12
N LYS A 14 20.33 45.68 49.44
CA LYS A 14 19.26 45.88 48.45
C LYS A 14 19.62 45.34 47.04
N GLU A 15 20.88 45.20 46.74
CA GLU A 15 21.35 44.73 45.43
C GLU A 15 21.33 43.20 45.26
N THR A 16 21.44 42.45 46.36
CA THR A 16 21.45 40.99 46.33
C THR A 16 20.07 40.35 46.32
N ALA A 17 18.99 41.09 46.61
CA ALA A 17 17.62 40.58 46.67
C ALA A 17 16.88 40.56 45.30
N ILE A 18 17.43 41.23 44.26
CA ILE A 18 16.75 41.38 43.00
C ILE A 18 17.16 40.31 41.95
N GLU A 19 18.28 39.58 42.18
CA GLU A 19 18.88 38.76 41.12
C GLU A 19 18.48 37.29 41.05
N SER A 20 17.75 36.74 41.98
CA SER A 20 17.63 35.28 42.00
C SER A 20 16.24 34.68 41.62
N PHE A 21 15.21 35.49 41.48
CA PHE A 21 13.87 34.92 41.37
C PHE A 21 13.27 34.83 39.96
N PRO A 22 13.37 35.78 39.01
CA PRO A 22 12.70 35.68 37.71
C PRO A 22 13.39 34.77 36.71
N TRP A 23 14.70 34.65 36.77
CA TRP A 23 15.51 33.87 35.82
C TRP A 23 15.21 32.36 35.90
N LYS A 24 15.06 31.77 37.10
CA LYS A 24 14.75 30.34 37.27
C LYS A 24 13.38 30.01 36.71
N ILE A 25 12.36 30.84 36.92
CA ILE A 25 11.02 30.66 36.36
C ILE A 25 11.04 30.75 34.84
N LEU A 26 11.81 31.70 34.30
CA LEU A 26 11.97 31.87 32.85
C LEU A 26 12.68 30.67 32.22
N ALA A 27 13.70 30.13 32.87
CA ALA A 27 14.42 28.92 32.42
C ALA A 27 13.53 27.68 32.43
N PHE A 28 12.71 27.48 33.48
CA PHE A 28 11.76 26.37 33.55
C PHE A 28 10.64 26.52 32.53
N GLY A 29 10.14 27.74 32.28
CA GLY A 29 9.14 28.02 31.25
C GLY A 29 9.65 27.68 29.85
N LEU A 30 10.87 28.06 29.55
CA LEU A 30 11.52 27.76 28.27
C LEU A 30 11.75 26.26 28.07
N ALA A 31 12.20 25.56 29.10
CA ALA A 31 12.41 24.12 29.07
C ALA A 31 11.08 23.35 28.86
N PHE A 32 10.01 23.80 29.52
CA PHE A 32 8.67 23.20 29.36
C PHE A 32 8.13 23.42 27.95
N LEU A 33 8.29 24.62 27.38
CA LEU A 33 7.88 24.91 26.03
C LEU A 33 8.66 24.05 25.01
N TRP A 34 9.94 23.83 25.23
CA TRP A 34 10.77 22.97 24.37
C TRP A 34 10.35 21.49 24.45
N CYS A 35 10.06 20.98 25.64
CA CYS A 35 9.52 19.64 25.82
C CYS A 35 8.14 19.47 25.14
N ALA A 36 7.25 20.46 25.25
CA ALA A 36 5.94 20.44 24.61
C ALA A 36 6.04 20.43 23.08
N THR A 37 6.96 21.22 22.50
CA THR A 37 7.22 21.22 21.05
C THR A 37 7.79 19.89 20.58
N MET A 38 8.71 19.27 21.33
CA MET A 38 9.26 17.95 21.02
C MET A 38 8.20 16.86 21.09
N LEU A 39 7.34 16.88 22.11
CA LEU A 39 6.23 15.93 22.23
C LEU A 39 5.24 16.08 21.07
N MET A 40 4.87 17.30 20.74
CA MET A 40 3.94 17.56 19.62
C MET A 40 4.53 17.13 18.29
N TRP A 41 5.83 17.36 18.05
CA TRP A 41 6.55 16.89 16.87
C TRP A 41 6.59 15.37 16.80
N PHE A 42 6.88 14.70 17.91
CA PHE A 42 6.94 13.24 18.00
C PHE A 42 5.59 12.58 17.73
N ILE A 43 4.50 13.11 18.32
CA ILE A 43 3.14 12.60 18.08
C ILE A 43 2.73 12.81 16.61
N ASN A 44 3.01 14.00 16.06
CA ASN A 44 2.67 14.30 14.66
C ASN A 44 3.48 13.46 13.67
N ASN A 45 4.74 13.17 13.97
CA ASN A 45 5.58 12.34 13.11
C ASN A 45 5.15 10.85 13.13
N ASN A 46 4.77 10.33 14.29
CA ASN A 46 4.24 8.96 14.40
C ASN A 46 2.89 8.81 13.67
N ASN A 47 2.05 9.82 13.70
CA ASN A 47 0.76 9.80 12.98
C ASN A 47 0.94 9.80 11.45
N LYS A 48 1.97 10.44 10.92
CA LYS A 48 2.29 10.41 9.47
C LYS A 48 2.74 9.01 9.03
N ALA A 49 3.58 8.34 9.79
CA ALA A 49 4.01 6.98 9.48
C ALA A 49 2.82 5.99 9.48
N ALA A 50 1.92 6.09 10.45
CA ALA A 50 0.72 5.26 10.53
C ALA A 50 -0.27 5.53 9.37
N ALA A 51 -0.39 6.78 8.92
CA ALA A 51 -1.26 7.16 7.79
C ALA A 51 -0.74 6.62 6.45
N VAL A 52 0.57 6.62 6.22
CA VAL A 52 1.18 6.06 5.00
C VAL A 52 0.94 4.55 4.93
N THR A 53 1.21 3.83 6.01
CA THR A 53 1.01 2.36 6.07
C THR A 53 -0.47 1.98 5.91
N LYS A 54 -1.39 2.78 6.45
CA LYS A 54 -2.83 2.55 6.32
C LYS A 54 -3.32 2.75 4.88
N ASN A 55 -2.80 3.76 4.17
CA ASN A 55 -3.13 4.02 2.77
C ASN A 55 -2.57 2.94 1.85
N GLU A 56 -1.34 2.48 2.09
CA GLU A 56 -0.73 1.39 1.33
C GLU A 56 -1.50 0.07 1.50
N ASN A 57 -1.87 -0.28 2.72
CA ASN A 57 -2.67 -1.46 3.01
C ASN A 57 -4.08 -1.38 2.37
N LYS A 58 -4.70 -0.20 2.36
CA LYS A 58 -5.97 0.02 1.66
C LYS A 58 -5.83 -0.18 0.16
N PHE A 59 -4.81 0.41 -0.46
CA PHE A 59 -4.54 0.25 -1.89
C PHE A 59 -4.33 -1.21 -2.29
N ILE A 60 -3.54 -1.97 -1.51
CA ILE A 60 -3.33 -3.41 -1.74
C ILE A 60 -4.65 -4.18 -1.61
N GLN A 61 -5.47 -3.84 -0.64
CA GLN A 61 -6.76 -4.50 -0.44
C GLN A 61 -7.76 -4.20 -1.56
N ASP A 62 -7.84 -2.96 -2.00
CA ASP A 62 -8.71 -2.54 -3.11
C ASP A 62 -8.28 -3.24 -4.41
N ARG A 63 -6.98 -3.36 -4.67
CA ARG A 63 -6.41 -4.12 -5.79
C ARG A 63 -6.79 -5.60 -5.75
N LYS A 64 -6.67 -6.25 -4.58
CA LYS A 64 -7.09 -7.65 -4.40
C LYS A 64 -8.59 -7.84 -4.63
N ASN A 65 -9.40 -6.90 -4.18
CA ASN A 65 -10.84 -6.96 -4.37
C ASN A 65 -11.22 -6.79 -5.85
N ALA A 66 -10.60 -5.83 -6.55
CA ALA A 66 -10.80 -5.62 -7.99
C ALA A 66 -10.42 -6.87 -8.81
N LEU A 67 -9.30 -7.50 -8.50
CA LEU A 67 -8.88 -8.74 -9.17
C LEU A 67 -9.86 -9.89 -8.90
N ARG A 68 -10.32 -10.06 -7.66
CA ARG A 68 -11.32 -11.09 -7.32
C ARG A 68 -12.64 -10.88 -8.06
N GLU A 69 -13.08 -9.64 -8.15
CA GLU A 69 -14.29 -9.29 -8.88
C GLU A 69 -14.13 -9.55 -10.37
N ALA A 70 -13.02 -9.12 -10.98
CA ALA A 70 -12.72 -9.38 -12.38
C ALA A 70 -12.68 -10.89 -12.70
N THR A 71 -12.05 -11.70 -11.82
CA THR A 71 -12.02 -13.16 -11.96
C THR A 71 -13.41 -13.77 -11.91
N ARG A 72 -14.26 -13.36 -10.96
CA ARG A 72 -15.65 -13.84 -10.87
C ARG A 72 -16.47 -13.44 -12.09
N ASN A 73 -16.25 -12.26 -12.63
CA ASN A 73 -16.94 -11.78 -13.81
C ASN A 73 -16.50 -12.57 -15.05
N ALA A 74 -15.20 -12.91 -15.18
CA ALA A 74 -14.70 -13.79 -16.22
C ALA A 74 -15.32 -15.21 -16.12
N GLU A 75 -15.36 -15.81 -14.92
CA GLU A 75 -16.03 -17.10 -14.70
C GLU A 75 -17.51 -17.09 -15.13
N LYS A 76 -18.23 -15.99 -14.82
CA LYS A 76 -19.64 -15.84 -15.26
C LYS A 76 -19.76 -15.70 -16.78
N ALA A 77 -18.82 -14.98 -17.40
CA ALA A 77 -18.79 -14.81 -18.85
C ALA A 77 -18.58 -16.15 -19.56
N PHE A 78 -17.66 -16.98 -19.07
CA PHE A 78 -17.47 -18.34 -19.61
C PHE A 78 -18.73 -19.20 -19.51
N ARG A 79 -19.46 -19.09 -18.40
CA ARG A 79 -20.73 -19.83 -18.22
C ARG A 79 -21.86 -19.36 -19.12
N SER A 80 -21.80 -18.13 -19.64
CA SER A 80 -22.79 -17.64 -20.61
C SER A 80 -22.61 -18.27 -21.99
N GLY A 81 -21.44 -18.79 -22.31
CA GLY A 81 -21.13 -19.37 -23.61
C GLY A 81 -21.00 -18.35 -24.74
N ASP A 82 -21.12 -17.05 -24.47
CA ASP A 82 -21.01 -15.99 -25.48
C ASP A 82 -19.54 -15.55 -25.64
N PRO A 83 -18.91 -15.78 -26.83
CA PRO A 83 -17.53 -15.44 -27.07
C PRO A 83 -17.23 -13.94 -26.90
N GLY A 84 -18.15 -13.04 -27.25
CA GLY A 84 -17.96 -11.60 -27.11
C GLY A 84 -17.97 -11.15 -25.66
N ILE A 85 -18.81 -11.76 -24.82
CA ILE A 85 -18.83 -11.51 -23.38
C ILE A 85 -17.55 -12.04 -22.74
N VAL A 86 -17.08 -13.23 -23.15
CA VAL A 86 -15.82 -13.82 -22.67
C VAL A 86 -14.63 -12.94 -23.03
N GLN A 87 -14.54 -12.45 -24.27
CA GLN A 87 -13.49 -11.52 -24.70
C GLN A 87 -13.44 -10.29 -23.81
N THR A 88 -14.58 -9.63 -23.61
CA THR A 88 -14.66 -8.42 -22.80
C THR A 88 -14.26 -8.68 -21.33
N ALA A 89 -14.68 -9.80 -20.78
CA ALA A 89 -14.37 -10.18 -19.41
C ALA A 89 -12.91 -10.53 -19.21
N LEU A 90 -12.27 -11.22 -20.17
CA LEU A 90 -10.84 -11.52 -20.15
C LEU A 90 -9.99 -10.25 -20.24
N LEU A 91 -10.36 -9.27 -21.08
CA LEU A 91 -9.66 -7.99 -21.15
C LEU A 91 -9.76 -7.22 -19.82
N LYS A 92 -10.95 -7.18 -19.21
CA LYS A 92 -11.12 -6.56 -17.88
C LYS A 92 -10.31 -7.27 -16.80
N TRP A 93 -10.27 -8.60 -16.86
CA TRP A 93 -9.43 -9.38 -15.94
C TRP A 93 -7.95 -9.09 -16.17
N GLY A 94 -7.48 -9.05 -17.40
CA GLY A 94 -6.11 -8.67 -17.75
C GLY A 94 -5.75 -7.27 -17.25
N THR A 95 -6.65 -6.30 -17.35
CA THR A 95 -6.45 -4.95 -16.80
C THR A 95 -6.30 -4.97 -15.26
N ALA A 96 -7.03 -5.84 -14.58
CA ALA A 96 -6.91 -5.98 -13.12
C ALA A 96 -5.62 -6.70 -12.69
N VAL A 97 -5.09 -7.60 -13.52
CA VAL A 97 -3.82 -8.32 -13.28
C VAL A 97 -2.63 -7.39 -13.55
N TRP A 98 -2.60 -6.73 -14.71
CA TRP A 98 -1.50 -5.84 -15.15
C TRP A 98 -1.93 -4.37 -15.11
N ILE A 99 -1.96 -3.80 -13.92
CA ILE A 99 -2.43 -2.40 -13.72
C ILE A 99 -1.48 -1.40 -14.37
N ASP A 100 -0.16 -1.66 -14.29
CA ASP A 100 0.88 -0.74 -14.78
C ASP A 100 1.03 -0.79 -16.32
N ASP A 101 0.62 -1.91 -16.93
CA ASP A 101 0.69 -2.13 -18.38
C ASP A 101 -0.51 -2.98 -18.82
N PRO A 102 -1.72 -2.40 -18.92
CA PRO A 102 -2.94 -3.12 -19.24
C PRO A 102 -2.93 -3.63 -20.68
N PRO A 103 -3.37 -4.89 -20.92
CA PRO A 103 -3.41 -5.46 -22.26
C PRO A 103 -4.43 -4.74 -23.14
N GLN A 104 -4.03 -4.41 -24.36
CA GLN A 104 -4.88 -3.77 -25.35
C GLN A 104 -5.70 -4.78 -26.17
N GLY A 105 -5.34 -6.07 -26.12
CA GLY A 105 -6.00 -7.15 -26.84
C GLY A 105 -5.76 -8.51 -26.19
N LEU A 106 -6.53 -9.51 -26.63
CA LEU A 106 -6.39 -10.88 -26.13
C LEU A 106 -5.03 -11.49 -26.45
N GLU A 107 -4.41 -11.11 -27.58
CA GLU A 107 -3.10 -11.60 -27.97
C GLU A 107 -2.04 -11.31 -26.92
N GLN A 108 -2.05 -10.10 -26.36
CA GLN A 108 -1.09 -9.72 -25.30
C GLN A 108 -1.30 -10.54 -24.02
N ILE A 109 -2.53 -10.95 -23.74
CA ILE A 109 -2.81 -11.88 -22.62
C ILE A 109 -2.18 -13.24 -22.93
N GLY A 110 -2.36 -13.75 -24.14
CA GLY A 110 -1.79 -15.04 -24.57
C GLY A 110 -0.26 -15.03 -24.64
N GLU A 111 0.36 -13.90 -24.96
CA GLU A 111 1.84 -13.74 -24.91
C GLU A 111 2.39 -13.75 -23.50
N ARG A 112 1.68 -13.12 -22.57
CA ARG A 112 2.07 -13.06 -21.13
C ARG A 112 1.73 -14.32 -20.36
N MET A 113 0.74 -15.07 -20.82
CA MET A 113 0.28 -16.33 -20.23
C MET A 113 0.17 -17.41 -21.32
N PRO A 114 1.27 -18.13 -21.59
CA PRO A 114 1.32 -19.16 -22.64
C PRO A 114 0.26 -20.26 -22.48
N GLU A 115 -0.17 -20.52 -21.23
CA GLU A 115 -1.22 -21.50 -20.92
C GLU A 115 -2.56 -21.13 -21.55
N LEU A 116 -2.85 -19.83 -21.68
CA LEU A 116 -4.12 -19.34 -22.27
C LEU A 116 -4.02 -19.14 -23.79
N LYS A 117 -2.82 -19.16 -24.36
CA LYS A 117 -2.58 -18.77 -25.77
C LYS A 117 -3.42 -19.56 -26.76
N ASN A 118 -3.46 -20.87 -26.62
CA ASN A 118 -4.21 -21.74 -27.53
C ASN A 118 -5.72 -21.46 -27.47
N GLY A 119 -6.27 -21.39 -26.26
CA GLY A 119 -7.68 -21.07 -26.07
C GLY A 119 -8.07 -19.68 -26.53
N ILE A 120 -7.17 -18.68 -26.40
CA ILE A 120 -7.35 -17.33 -26.91
C ILE A 120 -7.35 -17.33 -28.44
N ASN A 121 -6.48 -18.07 -29.11
CA ASN A 121 -6.48 -18.22 -30.56
C ASN A 121 -7.79 -18.85 -31.04
N ASP A 122 -8.27 -19.88 -30.36
CA ASP A 122 -9.56 -20.50 -30.66
C ASP A 122 -10.70 -19.49 -30.49
N LEU A 123 -10.72 -18.72 -29.40
CA LEU A 123 -11.70 -17.67 -29.16
C LEU A 123 -11.67 -16.60 -30.26
N ASN A 124 -10.49 -16.15 -30.68
CA ASN A 124 -10.34 -15.21 -31.79
C ASN A 124 -10.84 -15.80 -33.12
N SER A 125 -10.59 -17.08 -33.37
CA SER A 125 -11.10 -17.76 -34.56
C SER A 125 -12.63 -17.82 -34.60
N VAL A 126 -13.25 -17.89 -33.45
CA VAL A 126 -14.71 -17.85 -33.29
C VAL A 126 -15.27 -16.46 -33.50
N LEU A 127 -14.61 -15.45 -32.90
CA LEU A 127 -15.08 -14.05 -32.99
C LEU A 127 -14.92 -13.45 -34.37
N TYR A 128 -13.83 -13.79 -35.06
CA TYR A 128 -13.45 -13.15 -36.34
C TYR A 128 -13.39 -14.13 -37.52
N GLY A 129 -13.47 -15.42 -37.28
CA GLY A 129 -13.45 -16.47 -38.28
C GLY A 129 -14.88 -16.91 -38.67
N ASN A 130 -14.99 -17.53 -39.83
CA ASN A 130 -16.28 -18.07 -40.34
C ASN A 130 -16.56 -19.48 -39.76
N ASN A 131 -15.89 -19.90 -38.71
CA ASN A 131 -15.98 -21.25 -38.16
C ASN A 131 -16.99 -21.27 -37.01
N GLN A 132 -17.99 -22.11 -37.13
CA GLN A 132 -18.92 -22.43 -36.04
C GLN A 132 -18.14 -22.99 -34.86
N THR A 133 -18.24 -22.32 -33.73
CA THR A 133 -17.57 -22.64 -32.49
C THR A 133 -17.85 -24.09 -32.10
N LYS A 134 -16.79 -24.85 -31.89
CA LYS A 134 -16.94 -26.05 -31.07
C LYS A 134 -17.03 -25.57 -29.63
N GLU A 135 -18.17 -25.81 -29.00
CA GLU A 135 -18.44 -25.52 -27.58
C GLU A 135 -17.28 -26.00 -26.67
N SER A 136 -16.58 -27.06 -27.11
CA SER A 136 -15.35 -27.59 -26.50
C SER A 136 -14.16 -26.61 -26.44
N SER A 137 -14.07 -25.61 -27.31
CA SER A 137 -12.94 -24.64 -27.30
C SER A 137 -13.06 -23.65 -26.13
N LEU A 138 -14.26 -23.16 -25.85
CA LEU A 138 -14.51 -22.28 -24.71
C LEU A 138 -14.35 -23.01 -23.37
N GLU A 139 -14.73 -24.28 -23.31
CA GLU A 139 -14.56 -25.12 -22.12
C GLU A 139 -13.07 -25.37 -21.81
N ASN A 140 -12.25 -25.64 -22.81
CA ASN A 140 -10.81 -25.79 -22.64
C ASN A 140 -10.18 -24.49 -22.16
N LEU A 141 -10.50 -23.35 -22.78
CA LEU A 141 -10.03 -22.03 -22.34
C LEU A 141 -10.46 -21.74 -20.90
N PHE A 142 -11.70 -22.10 -20.53
CA PHE A 142 -12.17 -21.92 -19.16
C PHE A 142 -11.38 -22.74 -18.15
N ASN A 143 -11.12 -24.02 -18.48
CA ASN A 143 -10.32 -24.87 -17.60
C ASN A 143 -8.89 -24.37 -17.42
N ASP A 144 -8.27 -23.85 -18.48
CA ASP A 144 -6.92 -23.27 -18.40
C ASP A 144 -6.96 -21.93 -17.64
N PHE A 145 -7.99 -21.10 -17.83
CA PHE A 145 -8.20 -19.89 -17.04
C PHE A 145 -8.35 -20.20 -15.54
N LEU A 146 -9.09 -21.23 -15.17
CA LEU A 146 -9.23 -21.65 -13.78
C LEU A 146 -7.88 -22.04 -13.16
N LYS A 147 -7.04 -22.81 -13.89
CA LYS A 147 -5.70 -23.19 -13.43
C LYS A 147 -4.85 -21.96 -13.13
N VAL A 148 -4.79 -21.01 -14.07
CA VAL A 148 -4.04 -19.78 -13.93
C VAL A 148 -4.56 -18.93 -12.77
N SER A 149 -5.87 -18.77 -12.63
CA SER A 149 -6.48 -17.98 -11.55
C SER A 149 -6.26 -18.58 -10.15
N LEU A 150 -6.15 -19.90 -10.06
CA LEU A 150 -5.82 -20.61 -8.81
C LEU A 150 -4.34 -20.49 -8.43
N LEU A 151 -3.44 -20.49 -9.41
CA LEU A 151 -2.01 -20.26 -9.18
C LEU A 151 -1.78 -18.86 -8.61
N ASP A 152 -2.43 -17.84 -9.15
CA ASP A 152 -2.33 -16.46 -8.65
C ASP A 152 -2.82 -16.32 -7.20
N LYS A 153 -3.90 -17.04 -6.83
CA LYS A 153 -4.34 -17.15 -5.42
C LYS A 153 -3.26 -17.73 -4.50
N LYS A 154 -2.50 -18.71 -4.96
CA LYS A 154 -1.47 -19.40 -4.17
C LYS A 154 -0.24 -18.52 -3.98
N PHE A 155 0.18 -17.78 -5.02
CA PHE A 155 1.30 -16.82 -4.95
C PHE A 155 0.98 -15.61 -4.06
N ASN A 156 -0.23 -15.09 -4.10
CA ASN A 156 -0.64 -13.95 -3.26
C ASN A 156 -0.79 -14.31 -1.77
N ASN A 157 -1.11 -15.55 -1.43
CA ASN A 157 -1.16 -16.01 -0.04
C ASN A 157 0.24 -16.22 0.56
N ASN A 158 1.23 -16.63 -0.23
CA ASN A 158 2.59 -16.85 0.25
C ASN A 158 3.40 -15.55 0.44
N LYS A 159 3.10 -14.46 -0.27
CA LYS A 159 3.77 -13.17 -0.06
C LYS A 159 3.44 -12.51 1.29
N GLY A 160 2.40 -12.96 1.98
CA GLY A 160 2.07 -12.51 3.34
C GLY A 160 2.89 -13.19 4.44
N GLN A 161 3.68 -14.20 4.12
CA GLN A 161 4.49 -14.98 5.07
C GLN A 161 5.99 -14.98 4.78
N SER A 162 6.49 -14.16 3.85
CA SER A 162 7.93 -13.92 3.82
C SER A 162 8.31 -13.11 5.07
N GLN A 163 8.57 -13.84 6.15
CA GLN A 163 9.44 -13.37 7.22
C GLN A 163 10.71 -12.88 6.52
N LEU A 164 10.93 -11.55 6.58
CA LEU A 164 12.23 -10.99 6.27
C LEU A 164 13.22 -11.72 7.17
N GLU A 165 14.12 -12.51 6.59
CA GLU A 165 15.27 -13.02 7.31
C GLU A 165 15.95 -11.84 7.98
N PRO A 166 16.29 -11.94 9.29
CA PRO A 166 16.98 -10.86 9.98
C PRO A 166 18.28 -10.54 9.24
N LEU A 167 18.43 -9.30 8.83
CA LEU A 167 19.58 -8.78 8.06
C LEU A 167 20.92 -8.90 8.79
N TYR A 168 20.90 -9.31 10.05
CA TYR A 168 22.09 -9.54 10.86
C TYR A 168 22.06 -10.97 11.43
N PRO A 169 23.03 -11.83 11.07
CA PRO A 169 23.25 -13.06 11.81
C PRO A 169 23.69 -12.68 13.22
N GLU A 170 23.00 -13.20 14.24
CA GLU A 170 23.46 -13.10 15.63
C GLU A 170 24.87 -13.68 15.69
N GLN A 171 25.85 -12.84 16.00
CA GLN A 171 27.21 -13.29 16.31
C GLN A 171 27.17 -13.92 17.69
N ILE A 172 27.43 -15.23 17.73
CA ILE A 172 27.74 -16.01 18.95
C ILE A 172 29.16 -15.76 19.37
#